data_e58fad7e48bca59d6660c63ea710976c
#
_entry.id   e58fad7e48bca59d6660c63ea710976c
#
_cell.length_a   1.000
_cell.length_b   1.000
_cell.length_c   1.000
_cell.angle_alpha   90.00
_cell.angle_beta   90.00
_cell.angle_gamma   90.00
#
_symmetry.space_group_name_H-M   'P 1'
#
loop_
_entity.id
_entity.type
_entity.pdbx_description
1 polymer ?
#
loop_
_entity_poly.entity_id
_entity_poly.type
_entity_poly.pdbx_seq_one_letter_code
_entity_poly.pdbx_strand_id
1 'polypeptide(L)'
;MRNRFWILLLGLGIVSCQSNLSIQNRVNADLDTYRQPNEQASVSDVQACWKRDSLLVQLIDSVLVRSNDIKIGFLEMAASRSDFMYQRGLRKPVVGGIIQPSLRRFGKYTMDGVGNFDTQFSPNITKDQIIPENLPDLLIGVQSSWEWDIWGKLAKRKKASALRYLATESGQQWLITSLVAEVAGAYGQLVALDQELDILKSNIAIQQKAFELVQVQKEAGVVNESAVQQLEAQLLNSRAQEGDVLQQITVLENQIRYYLNKPTGKIMRASYPFQCSLDTAMFANIQIDQLERRPDIRQAKLNLSAAFESKESAALALKPSIVLSGVLGVQGFQPAYLFQLPASMAYQLLGGITAPWLNRSAITADIIRSDAQWKAKDLAYQNALIQGYLEWDTQVKSLGYLQRQSQLKEREVLLTKGAINTVGTLFLTANASYLEVLTAQQSALRSELDLLEISRKRWTHAIQLYRVLGGGW
;
A
#
# COMPACT_ATOMS: atom_id res chain seq x y z
N MET A 1 49.27 14.52 -49.84
CA MET A 1 49.28 14.08 -48.44
C MET A 1 47.98 14.54 -47.75
N ARG A 2 46.92 13.78 -48.02
CA ARG A 2 45.56 14.08 -47.53
C ARG A 2 44.89 12.70 -47.37
N ASN A 3 44.27 12.43 -46.20
CA ASN A 3 43.57 11.17 -45.83
C ASN A 3 44.37 10.23 -44.93
N ARG A 4 44.48 10.54 -43.63
CA ARG A 4 44.75 9.58 -42.53
C ARG A 4 44.37 10.12 -41.16
N PHE A 5 43.13 10.63 -40.93
CA PHE A 5 42.72 11.12 -39.61
C PHE A 5 41.28 10.72 -39.20
N TRP A 6 40.70 9.70 -39.85
CA TRP A 6 39.30 9.33 -39.63
C TRP A 6 39.02 7.88 -39.15
N ILE A 7 40.05 7.16 -38.62
CA ILE A 7 39.86 5.76 -38.19
C ILE A 7 40.42 5.57 -36.76
N LEU A 8 39.90 6.34 -35.77
CA LEU A 8 40.24 6.10 -34.35
C LEU A 8 39.14 6.51 -33.37
N LEU A 9 37.87 6.39 -33.79
CA LEU A 9 36.72 6.74 -32.92
C LEU A 9 35.58 5.69 -32.99
N LEU A 10 35.87 4.42 -33.29
CA LEU A 10 34.88 3.34 -33.40
C LEU A 10 35.36 2.08 -32.67
N GLY A 11 35.67 2.20 -31.36
CA GLY A 11 36.16 1.05 -30.63
C GLY A 11 35.97 1.12 -29.10
N LEU A 12 34.87 1.70 -28.60
CA LEU A 12 34.60 1.68 -27.13
C LEU A 12 33.09 1.67 -26.87
N GLY A 13 32.47 0.55 -27.09
CA GLY A 13 31.04 0.49 -26.81
C GLY A 13 30.41 -0.89 -26.92
N ILE A 14 30.98 -1.95 -26.35
CA ILE A 14 30.20 -3.18 -26.06
C ILE A 14 30.95 -3.97 -24.98
N VAL A 15 30.82 -3.59 -23.71
CA VAL A 15 30.95 -4.52 -22.58
C VAL A 15 30.17 -3.91 -21.42
N SER A 16 28.92 -4.25 -21.23
CA SER A 16 28.23 -4.28 -19.94
C SER A 16 26.74 -4.60 -20.13
N CYS A 17 26.40 -5.84 -20.27
CA CYS A 17 25.01 -6.30 -20.10
C CYS A 17 24.94 -7.83 -19.93
N GLN A 18 25.63 -8.41 -18.95
CA GLN A 18 25.47 -9.87 -18.71
C GLN A 18 25.38 -10.29 -17.25
N SER A 19 25.31 -9.39 -16.25
CA SER A 19 25.28 -9.81 -14.85
C SER A 19 23.89 -9.86 -14.20
N ASN A 20 22.83 -9.33 -14.82
CA ASN A 20 21.51 -9.22 -14.18
C ASN A 20 20.52 -10.35 -14.52
N LEU A 21 20.77 -11.17 -15.52
CA LEU A 21 19.91 -12.32 -15.85
C LEU A 21 20.09 -13.51 -14.88
N SER A 22 21.19 -13.60 -14.15
CA SER A 22 21.53 -14.79 -13.37
C SER A 22 20.76 -14.90 -12.04
N ILE A 23 20.36 -13.79 -11.43
CA ILE A 23 19.65 -13.79 -10.14
C ILE A 23 18.15 -14.04 -10.34
N GLN A 24 17.56 -13.37 -11.31
CA GLN A 24 16.15 -13.56 -11.67
C GLN A 24 15.89 -15.01 -12.18
N ASN A 25 16.85 -15.60 -12.91
CA ASN A 25 16.76 -16.98 -13.34
C ASN A 25 16.93 -17.99 -12.20
N ARG A 26 17.66 -17.69 -11.11
CA ARG A 26 17.76 -18.58 -9.95
C ARG A 26 16.49 -18.62 -9.12
N VAL A 27 15.90 -17.46 -8.80
CA VAL A 27 14.61 -17.40 -8.08
C VAL A 27 13.50 -18.05 -8.90
N ASN A 28 13.46 -17.83 -10.21
CA ASN A 28 12.49 -18.47 -11.10
C ASN A 28 12.72 -19.98 -11.24
N ALA A 29 13.98 -20.46 -11.26
CA ALA A 29 14.29 -21.90 -11.35
C ALA A 29 13.91 -22.68 -10.08
N ASP A 30 14.07 -22.08 -8.89
CA ASP A 30 13.62 -22.69 -7.64
C ASP A 30 12.08 -22.71 -7.53
N LEU A 31 11.40 -21.76 -8.15
CA LEU A 31 9.93 -21.69 -8.19
C LEU A 31 9.33 -22.51 -9.35
N ASP A 32 10.07 -22.78 -10.43
CA ASP A 32 9.63 -23.62 -11.56
C ASP A 32 9.47 -25.11 -11.18
N THR A 33 10.06 -25.55 -10.07
CA THR A 33 9.90 -26.91 -9.54
C THR A 33 8.48 -27.20 -9.03
N TYR A 34 7.65 -26.15 -8.86
CA TYR A 34 6.27 -26.24 -8.37
C TYR A 34 5.20 -26.07 -9.47
N ARG A 35 5.60 -26.12 -10.73
CA ARG A 35 4.69 -26.01 -11.89
C ARG A 35 3.94 -27.31 -12.17
N GLN A 36 2.86 -27.60 -11.44
CA GLN A 36 1.86 -28.57 -11.93
C GLN A 36 0.50 -27.85 -12.09
N PRO A 37 -0.18 -28.04 -13.25
CA PRO A 37 -1.49 -27.42 -13.47
C PRO A 37 -2.55 -28.15 -12.64
N ASN A 38 -3.17 -27.47 -11.71
CA ASN A 38 -4.37 -27.93 -11.03
C ASN A 38 -5.49 -26.91 -11.25
N GLU A 39 -6.75 -27.38 -11.18
CA GLU A 39 -7.94 -26.53 -11.31
C GLU A 39 -7.82 -25.30 -10.41
N GLN A 40 -8.04 -24.13 -11.02
CA GLN A 40 -7.77 -22.83 -10.39
C GLN A 40 -8.75 -22.59 -9.27
N ALA A 41 -8.33 -22.78 -8.03
CA ALA A 41 -9.03 -22.24 -6.87
C ALA A 41 -9.19 -20.73 -7.04
N SER A 42 -10.42 -20.25 -7.00
CA SER A 42 -10.72 -18.85 -7.25
C SER A 42 -10.95 -18.11 -5.93
N VAL A 43 -10.69 -16.80 -5.94
CA VAL A 43 -11.04 -15.91 -4.82
C VAL A 43 -12.53 -15.99 -4.48
N SER A 44 -13.39 -16.29 -5.47
CA SER A 44 -14.83 -16.45 -5.30
C SER A 44 -15.20 -17.58 -4.33
N ASP A 45 -14.40 -18.67 -4.29
CA ASP A 45 -14.66 -19.80 -3.39
C ASP A 45 -14.44 -19.38 -1.94
N VAL A 46 -13.41 -18.57 -1.69
CA VAL A 46 -13.17 -18.01 -0.36
C VAL A 46 -14.22 -16.95 -0.01
N GLN A 47 -14.64 -16.11 -0.96
CA GLN A 47 -15.70 -15.13 -0.74
C GLN A 47 -17.04 -15.77 -0.42
N ALA A 48 -17.33 -16.98 -0.93
CA ALA A 48 -18.55 -17.70 -0.61
C ALA A 48 -18.70 -17.98 0.88
N CYS A 49 -17.61 -18.01 1.66
CA CYS A 49 -17.64 -18.17 3.12
C CYS A 49 -18.39 -17.05 3.83
N TRP A 50 -18.32 -15.81 3.33
CA TRP A 50 -18.93 -14.66 4.01
C TRP A 50 -20.03 -13.95 3.21
N LYS A 51 -20.10 -14.13 1.89
CA LYS A 51 -21.19 -13.53 1.08
C LYS A 51 -22.60 -13.97 1.49
N ARG A 52 -22.70 -15.09 2.24
CA ARG A 52 -23.96 -15.55 2.80
C ARG A 52 -24.46 -14.69 3.97
N ASP A 53 -23.58 -13.97 4.64
CA ASP A 53 -23.94 -13.04 5.72
C ASP A 53 -24.18 -11.64 5.15
N SER A 54 -25.45 -11.29 5.01
CA SER A 54 -25.87 -10.00 4.47
C SER A 54 -25.42 -8.82 5.35
N LEU A 55 -25.31 -9.02 6.67
CA LEU A 55 -24.88 -7.96 7.60
C LEU A 55 -23.39 -7.67 7.43
N LEU A 56 -22.56 -8.70 7.22
CA LEU A 56 -21.14 -8.52 6.93
C LEU A 56 -20.94 -7.82 5.58
N VAL A 57 -21.68 -8.23 4.54
CA VAL A 57 -21.60 -7.59 3.23
C VAL A 57 -21.96 -6.10 3.33
N GLN A 58 -23.07 -5.75 3.99
CA GLN A 58 -23.46 -4.35 4.20
C GLN A 58 -22.44 -3.56 5.03
N LEU A 59 -21.80 -4.22 6.01
CA LEU A 59 -20.74 -3.61 6.80
C LEU A 59 -19.52 -3.27 5.92
N ILE A 60 -19.06 -4.22 5.10
CA ILE A 60 -17.95 -4.04 4.16
C ILE A 60 -18.27 -2.90 3.20
N ASP A 61 -19.45 -2.90 2.57
CA ASP A 61 -19.87 -1.82 1.64
C ASP A 61 -19.87 -0.45 2.34
N SER A 62 -20.37 -0.42 3.58
CA SER A 62 -20.36 0.82 4.38
C SER A 62 -18.94 1.33 4.67
N VAL A 63 -18.01 0.43 4.96
CA VAL A 63 -16.59 0.78 5.19
C VAL A 63 -15.95 1.26 3.90
N LEU A 64 -16.15 0.58 2.77
CA LEU A 64 -15.59 0.98 1.48
C LEU A 64 -15.98 2.40 1.07
N VAL A 65 -17.21 2.82 1.38
CA VAL A 65 -17.69 4.17 1.09
C VAL A 65 -17.19 5.22 2.10
N ARG A 66 -17.06 4.86 3.37
CA ARG A 66 -16.85 5.83 4.47
C ARG A 66 -15.41 5.94 4.91
N SER A 67 -14.60 4.90 4.77
CA SER A 67 -13.22 4.87 5.27
C SER A 67 -12.39 6.05 4.76
N ASN A 68 -11.72 6.73 5.69
CA ASN A 68 -10.80 7.80 5.36
C ASN A 68 -9.52 7.25 4.72
N ASP A 69 -9.08 6.05 5.09
CA ASP A 69 -7.86 5.43 4.53
C ASP A 69 -8.02 5.22 3.02
N ILE A 70 -9.20 4.77 2.58
CA ILE A 70 -9.52 4.64 1.15
C ILE A 70 -9.51 6.01 0.45
N LYS A 71 -10.10 7.03 1.08
CA LYS A 71 -10.12 8.39 0.53
C LYS A 71 -8.72 8.98 0.43
N ILE A 72 -7.88 8.78 1.44
CA ILE A 72 -6.46 9.17 1.43
C ILE A 72 -5.73 8.49 0.28
N GLY A 73 -5.90 7.18 0.10
CA GLY A 73 -5.28 6.45 -1.00
C GLY A 73 -5.70 6.99 -2.39
N PHE A 74 -6.97 7.38 -2.58
CA PHE A 74 -7.40 8.06 -3.81
C PHE A 74 -6.75 9.43 -4.01
N LEU A 75 -6.52 10.18 -2.93
CA LEU A 75 -5.81 11.46 -3.01
C LEU A 75 -4.32 11.26 -3.34
N GLU A 76 -3.68 10.25 -2.78
CA GLU A 76 -2.30 9.87 -3.13
C GLU A 76 -2.18 9.44 -4.60
N MET A 77 -3.16 8.69 -5.10
CA MET A 77 -3.24 8.33 -6.51
C MET A 77 -3.41 9.58 -7.40
N ALA A 78 -4.24 10.55 -6.99
CA ALA A 78 -4.40 11.82 -7.70
C ALA A 78 -3.11 12.65 -7.70
N ALA A 79 -2.37 12.68 -6.57
CA ALA A 79 -1.07 13.34 -6.46
C ALA A 79 -0.05 12.69 -7.41
N SER A 80 0.07 11.35 -7.39
CA SER A 80 0.96 10.62 -8.30
C SER A 80 0.61 10.81 -9.78
N ARG A 81 -0.68 10.91 -10.11
CA ARG A 81 -1.14 11.27 -11.45
C ARG A 81 -0.71 12.69 -11.84
N SER A 82 -0.76 13.62 -10.90
CA SER A 82 -0.32 15.00 -11.12
C SER A 82 1.18 15.07 -11.39
N ASP A 83 1.99 14.29 -10.68
CA ASP A 83 3.42 14.15 -10.94
C ASP A 83 3.69 13.61 -12.36
N PHE A 84 2.93 12.62 -12.80
CA PHE A 84 3.02 12.15 -14.19
C PHE A 84 2.67 13.25 -15.19
N MET A 85 1.61 14.03 -14.94
CA MET A 85 1.22 15.14 -15.80
C MET A 85 2.29 16.24 -15.83
N TYR A 86 2.93 16.54 -14.69
CA TYR A 86 4.06 17.45 -14.58
C TYR A 86 5.23 17.00 -15.45
N GLN A 87 5.69 15.73 -15.28
CA GLN A 87 6.78 15.19 -16.10
C GLN A 87 6.44 15.16 -17.60
N ARG A 88 5.17 14.95 -17.95
CA ARG A 88 4.68 15.08 -19.32
C ARG A 88 4.77 16.52 -19.82
N GLY A 89 4.47 17.50 -18.95
CA GLY A 89 4.55 18.92 -19.24
C GLY A 89 5.96 19.40 -19.56
N LEU A 90 6.96 18.93 -18.79
CA LEU A 90 8.38 19.30 -18.98
C LEU A 90 8.94 18.95 -20.36
N ARG A 91 8.30 18.11 -21.14
CA ARG A 91 8.68 17.78 -22.53
C ARG A 91 8.13 18.76 -23.57
N LYS A 92 7.28 19.70 -23.15
CA LYS A 92 6.70 20.72 -24.02
C LYS A 92 7.42 22.05 -23.85
N PRO A 93 7.42 22.92 -24.85
CA PRO A 93 7.87 24.29 -24.68
C PRO A 93 7.12 24.97 -23.53
N VAL A 94 7.85 25.66 -22.67
CA VAL A 94 7.28 26.57 -21.68
C VAL A 94 7.12 27.92 -22.36
N VAL A 95 5.91 28.46 -22.41
CA VAL A 95 5.60 29.77 -23.02
C VAL A 95 5.02 30.63 -21.91
N GLY A 96 5.56 31.84 -21.77
CA GLY A 96 5.14 32.80 -20.74
C GLY A 96 5.23 34.23 -21.23
N GLY A 97 4.36 35.10 -20.69
CA GLY A 97 4.49 36.54 -20.88
C GLY A 97 5.73 37.08 -20.16
N ILE A 98 6.39 38.05 -20.75
CA ILE A 98 7.54 38.75 -20.15
C ILE A 98 7.28 40.27 -20.18
N ILE A 99 7.54 40.92 -19.05
CA ILE A 99 7.67 42.36 -18.92
C ILE A 99 9.00 42.61 -18.23
N GLN A 100 9.97 43.08 -18.97
CA GLN A 100 11.35 43.19 -18.47
C GLN A 100 11.86 44.64 -18.60
N PRO A 101 11.67 45.46 -17.57
CA PRO A 101 12.37 46.75 -17.50
C PRO A 101 13.83 46.49 -17.11
N SER A 102 14.76 47.11 -17.78
CA SER A 102 16.14 47.10 -17.44
C SER A 102 16.77 48.49 -17.60
N LEU A 103 17.85 48.76 -16.87
CA LEU A 103 18.67 49.96 -16.99
C LEU A 103 20.10 49.53 -17.16
N ARG A 104 20.74 49.96 -18.25
CA ARG A 104 22.11 49.58 -18.59
C ARG A 104 22.94 50.81 -18.88
N ARG A 105 24.19 50.80 -18.43
CA ARG A 105 25.21 51.76 -18.80
C ARG A 105 26.42 51.03 -19.33
N PHE A 106 26.79 51.33 -20.55
CA PHE A 106 27.99 50.74 -21.13
C PHE A 106 29.25 51.51 -20.71
N GLY A 107 30.33 50.79 -20.52
CA GLY A 107 31.65 51.41 -20.20
C GLY A 107 32.15 52.21 -21.43
N LYS A 108 32.76 53.37 -21.20
CA LYS A 108 33.23 54.27 -22.25
C LYS A 108 34.26 53.65 -23.23
N TYR A 109 34.95 52.60 -22.79
CA TYR A 109 35.97 51.91 -23.59
C TYR A 109 35.48 50.57 -24.15
N THR A 110 34.19 50.39 -24.22
CA THR A 110 33.56 49.23 -24.90
C THR A 110 33.01 49.63 -26.23
N MET A 111 32.86 48.67 -27.16
CA MET A 111 32.29 48.92 -28.48
C MET A 111 30.88 49.52 -28.35
N ASP A 112 30.04 49.01 -27.46
CA ASP A 112 28.69 49.52 -27.23
C ASP A 112 28.71 50.92 -26.61
N GLY A 113 29.65 51.20 -25.71
CA GLY A 113 29.81 52.54 -25.09
C GLY A 113 30.23 53.62 -26.06
N VAL A 114 31.16 53.30 -26.98
CA VAL A 114 31.55 54.20 -28.08
C VAL A 114 30.39 54.37 -29.05
N GLY A 115 29.76 53.28 -29.48
CA GLY A 115 28.60 53.34 -30.38
C GLY A 115 27.43 54.13 -29.80
N ASN A 116 27.13 53.99 -28.51
CA ASN A 116 26.12 54.78 -27.82
C ASN A 116 26.43 56.29 -27.81
N PHE A 117 27.69 56.64 -27.55
CA PHE A 117 28.14 58.04 -27.60
C PHE A 117 28.06 58.60 -29.02
N ASP A 118 28.46 57.85 -30.05
CA ASP A 118 28.42 58.28 -31.44
C ASP A 118 27.00 58.61 -31.91
N THR A 119 25.96 58.03 -31.34
CA THR A 119 24.54 58.37 -31.68
C THR A 119 24.21 59.82 -31.36
N GLN A 120 24.95 60.47 -30.42
CA GLN A 120 24.74 61.89 -30.08
C GLN A 120 25.14 62.84 -31.20
N PHE A 121 26.06 62.40 -32.08
CA PHE A 121 26.67 63.23 -33.15
C PHE A 121 26.34 62.70 -34.54
N SER A 122 25.60 61.60 -34.68
CA SER A 122 25.32 61.01 -35.97
C SER A 122 24.26 61.80 -36.76
N PRO A 123 24.58 62.26 -38.00
CA PRO A 123 23.61 62.93 -38.84
C PRO A 123 22.62 62.00 -39.52
N ASN A 124 22.84 60.68 -39.44
CA ASN A 124 22.10 59.65 -40.15
C ASN A 124 20.93 59.02 -39.36
N ILE A 125 20.72 59.49 -38.12
CA ILE A 125 19.61 59.02 -37.27
C ILE A 125 18.70 60.16 -36.86
N THR A 126 17.43 59.82 -36.57
CA THR A 126 16.46 60.78 -36.06
C THR A 126 16.62 61.02 -34.56
N LYS A 127 16.13 62.15 -34.03
CA LYS A 127 16.28 62.54 -32.62
C LYS A 127 15.70 61.49 -31.64
N ASP A 128 14.71 60.76 -32.07
CA ASP A 128 14.08 59.68 -31.32
C ASP A 128 14.92 58.38 -31.29
N GLN A 129 15.93 58.25 -32.12
CA GLN A 129 16.87 57.13 -32.17
C GLN A 129 18.15 57.38 -31.36
N ILE A 130 18.35 58.59 -30.79
CA ILE A 130 19.49 58.92 -29.97
C ILE A 130 19.42 58.10 -28.68
N ILE A 131 20.46 57.28 -28.42
CA ILE A 131 20.52 56.41 -27.28
C ILE A 131 21.03 57.17 -26.05
N PRO A 132 20.28 57.19 -24.91
CA PRO A 132 20.73 57.86 -23.70
C PRO A 132 21.92 57.12 -23.05
N GLU A 133 22.84 57.84 -22.38
CA GLU A 133 24.03 57.25 -21.72
C GLU A 133 23.64 56.17 -20.68
N ASN A 134 22.57 56.41 -19.89
CA ASN A 134 21.91 55.41 -19.07
C ASN A 134 20.73 54.89 -19.87
N LEU A 135 20.93 53.75 -20.52
CA LEU A 135 19.96 53.16 -21.44
C LEU A 135 18.89 52.40 -20.65
N PRO A 136 17.67 52.92 -20.48
CA PRO A 136 16.55 52.09 -20.09
C PRO A 136 16.18 51.19 -21.27
N ASP A 137 15.79 49.97 -20.96
CA ASP A 137 15.37 49.00 -21.96
C ASP A 137 14.08 48.33 -21.46
N LEU A 138 13.03 48.49 -22.17
CA LEU A 138 11.69 47.94 -21.85
C LEU A 138 11.34 46.91 -22.91
N LEU A 139 11.19 45.63 -22.45
CA LEU A 139 10.73 44.55 -23.31
C LEU A 139 9.41 44.03 -22.77
N ILE A 140 8.39 44.01 -23.63
CA ILE A 140 7.07 43.41 -23.36
C ILE A 140 6.79 42.41 -24.47
N GLY A 141 6.52 41.14 -24.09
CA GLY A 141 6.30 40.12 -25.11
C GLY A 141 6.03 38.74 -24.55
N VAL A 142 6.33 37.75 -25.35
CA VAL A 142 6.22 36.34 -25.04
C VAL A 142 7.60 35.70 -25.13
N GLN A 143 7.98 34.95 -24.11
CA GLN A 143 9.18 34.13 -24.12
C GLN A 143 8.84 32.67 -24.15
N SER A 144 9.70 31.86 -24.78
CA SER A 144 9.61 30.42 -24.79
C SER A 144 10.95 29.78 -24.44
N SER A 145 10.93 28.71 -23.72
CA SER A 145 12.10 27.88 -23.47
C SER A 145 11.71 26.41 -23.58
N TRP A 146 12.54 25.62 -24.24
CA TRP A 146 12.29 24.21 -24.46
C TRP A 146 13.57 23.41 -24.49
N GLU A 147 13.68 22.39 -23.61
CA GLU A 147 14.72 21.37 -23.69
C GLU A 147 14.31 20.31 -24.71
N TRP A 148 15.03 20.25 -25.83
CA TRP A 148 14.80 19.22 -26.83
C TRP A 148 15.39 17.88 -26.39
N ASP A 149 14.52 16.91 -26.07
CA ASP A 149 14.85 15.61 -25.46
C ASP A 149 15.40 14.61 -26.50
N ILE A 150 16.52 14.91 -27.12
CA ILE A 150 17.15 14.07 -28.17
C ILE A 150 17.57 12.70 -27.58
N TRP A 151 18.08 12.69 -26.37
CA TRP A 151 18.60 11.49 -25.72
C TRP A 151 17.52 10.71 -24.98
N GLY A 152 16.34 11.23 -24.84
CA GLY A 152 15.23 10.58 -24.14
C GLY A 152 15.31 10.67 -22.60
N LYS A 153 16.10 11.60 -22.05
CA LYS A 153 16.19 11.83 -20.59
C LYS A 153 14.83 12.17 -19.98
N LEU A 154 14.12 13.13 -20.58
CA LEU A 154 12.78 13.52 -20.12
C LEU A 154 11.71 12.46 -20.44
N ALA A 155 11.89 11.72 -21.56
CA ALA A 155 11.03 10.59 -21.88
C ALA A 155 11.11 9.49 -20.83
N LYS A 156 12.33 9.18 -20.34
CA LYS A 156 12.58 8.21 -19.27
C LYS A 156 11.97 8.67 -17.94
N ARG A 157 12.11 9.96 -17.57
CA ARG A 157 11.46 10.54 -16.38
C ARG A 157 9.94 10.44 -16.44
N LYS A 158 9.35 10.78 -17.58
CA LYS A 158 7.92 10.63 -17.80
C LYS A 158 7.49 9.16 -17.64
N LYS A 159 8.24 8.20 -18.20
CA LYS A 159 7.93 6.77 -18.10
C LYS A 159 8.04 6.28 -16.66
N ALA A 160 9.07 6.71 -15.92
CA ALA A 160 9.22 6.40 -14.51
C ALA A 160 8.04 6.91 -13.67
N SER A 161 7.57 8.16 -13.91
CA SER A 161 6.41 8.71 -13.20
C SER A 161 5.09 8.02 -13.58
N ALA A 162 4.93 7.58 -14.85
CA ALA A 162 3.77 6.79 -15.26
C ALA A 162 3.72 5.44 -14.54
N LEU A 163 4.87 4.77 -14.41
CA LEU A 163 4.97 3.49 -13.70
C LEU A 163 4.73 3.65 -12.20
N ARG A 164 5.17 4.78 -11.58
CA ARG A 164 4.82 5.10 -10.18
C ARG A 164 3.34 5.32 -10.00
N TYR A 165 2.68 6.02 -10.92
CA TYR A 165 1.23 6.20 -10.90
C TYR A 165 0.50 4.84 -10.93
N LEU A 166 0.88 3.92 -11.83
CA LEU A 166 0.33 2.56 -11.88
C LEU A 166 0.65 1.74 -10.61
N ALA A 167 1.83 1.97 -10.02
CA ALA A 167 2.18 1.36 -8.74
C ALA A 167 1.28 1.85 -7.61
N THR A 168 0.95 3.15 -7.56
CA THR A 168 0.02 3.73 -6.57
C THR A 168 -1.39 3.17 -6.77
N GLU A 169 -1.84 2.98 -8.01
CA GLU A 169 -3.12 2.33 -8.33
C GLU A 169 -3.16 0.88 -7.78
N SER A 170 -2.10 0.10 -7.99
CA SER A 170 -1.99 -1.25 -7.43
C SER A 170 -1.94 -1.23 -5.90
N GLY A 171 -1.27 -0.24 -5.29
CA GLY A 171 -1.25 -0.02 -3.86
C GLY A 171 -2.64 0.29 -3.29
N GLN A 172 -3.45 1.08 -4.00
CA GLN A 172 -4.84 1.35 -3.62
C GLN A 172 -5.70 0.07 -3.65
N GLN A 173 -5.52 -0.76 -4.66
CA GLN A 173 -6.19 -2.06 -4.74
C GLN A 173 -5.82 -2.95 -3.54
N TRP A 174 -4.53 -2.99 -3.18
CA TRP A 174 -4.06 -3.73 -2.01
C TRP A 174 -4.64 -3.19 -0.71
N LEU A 175 -4.70 -1.87 -0.55
CA LEU A 175 -5.32 -1.22 0.62
C LEU A 175 -6.78 -1.66 0.79
N ILE A 176 -7.57 -1.65 -0.30
CA ILE A 176 -8.97 -2.07 -0.26
C ILE A 176 -9.08 -3.56 0.11
N THR A 177 -8.26 -4.43 -0.51
CA THR A 177 -8.24 -5.87 -0.18
C THR A 177 -7.91 -6.10 1.30
N SER A 178 -6.90 -5.41 1.81
CA SER A 178 -6.47 -5.53 3.20
C SER A 178 -7.55 -5.05 4.16
N LEU A 179 -8.19 -3.91 3.86
CA LEU A 179 -9.27 -3.35 4.68
C LEU A 179 -10.50 -4.27 4.72
N VAL A 180 -10.87 -4.86 3.58
CA VAL A 180 -11.96 -5.87 3.53
C VAL A 180 -11.61 -7.07 4.41
N ALA A 181 -10.37 -7.57 4.33
CA ALA A 181 -9.91 -8.67 5.15
C ALA A 181 -9.88 -8.32 6.65
N GLU A 182 -9.43 -7.12 7.01
CA GLU A 182 -9.41 -6.66 8.41
C GLU A 182 -10.82 -6.53 8.98
N VAL A 183 -11.75 -5.93 8.24
CA VAL A 183 -13.16 -5.78 8.67
C VAL A 183 -13.85 -7.14 8.80
N ALA A 184 -13.68 -8.03 7.82
CA ALA A 184 -14.25 -9.38 7.86
C ALA A 184 -13.62 -10.21 9.00
N GLY A 185 -12.33 -10.05 9.26
CA GLY A 185 -11.63 -10.67 10.37
C GLY A 185 -12.14 -10.18 11.74
N ALA A 186 -12.25 -8.86 11.92
CA ALA A 186 -12.77 -8.26 13.15
C ALA A 186 -14.25 -8.63 13.40
N TYR A 187 -15.06 -8.64 12.36
CA TYR A 187 -16.46 -9.08 12.43
C TYR A 187 -16.57 -10.54 12.89
N GLY A 188 -15.77 -11.43 12.31
CA GLY A 188 -15.78 -12.84 12.72
C GLY A 188 -15.33 -13.05 14.16
N GLN A 189 -14.34 -12.26 14.60
CA GLN A 189 -13.94 -12.28 16.01
C GLN A 189 -15.05 -11.79 16.94
N LEU A 190 -15.81 -10.76 16.57
CA LEU A 190 -16.95 -10.28 17.35
C LEU A 190 -18.05 -11.35 17.49
N VAL A 191 -18.37 -12.03 16.39
CA VAL A 191 -19.39 -13.11 16.42
C VAL A 191 -18.91 -14.26 17.31
N ALA A 192 -17.62 -14.60 17.27
CA ALA A 192 -17.08 -15.63 18.16
C ALA A 192 -17.14 -15.20 19.64
N LEU A 193 -16.81 -13.93 19.95
CA LEU A 193 -16.89 -13.41 21.32
C LEU A 193 -18.33 -13.35 21.85
N ASP A 194 -19.33 -13.05 21.00
CA ASP A 194 -20.73 -13.14 21.41
C ASP A 194 -21.12 -14.58 21.78
N GLN A 195 -20.66 -15.59 21.02
CA GLN A 195 -20.88 -16.99 21.34
C GLN A 195 -20.14 -17.41 22.63
N GLU A 196 -18.91 -16.93 22.81
CA GLU A 196 -18.15 -17.15 24.05
C GLU A 196 -18.89 -16.58 25.26
N LEU A 197 -19.44 -15.37 25.13
CA LEU A 197 -20.26 -14.72 26.15
C LEU A 197 -21.51 -15.52 26.49
N ASP A 198 -22.20 -16.08 25.48
CA ASP A 198 -23.38 -16.92 25.68
C ASP A 198 -23.03 -18.24 26.40
N ILE A 199 -21.94 -18.88 26.03
CA ILE A 199 -21.41 -20.08 26.70
C ILE A 199 -21.07 -19.76 28.17
N LEU A 200 -20.35 -18.66 28.43
CA LEU A 200 -19.98 -18.25 29.77
C LEU A 200 -21.21 -17.94 30.64
N LYS A 201 -22.18 -17.18 30.12
CA LYS A 201 -23.43 -16.86 30.83
C LYS A 201 -24.21 -18.11 31.19
N SER A 202 -24.32 -19.06 30.25
CA SER A 202 -24.99 -20.34 30.49
C SER A 202 -24.27 -21.13 31.59
N ASN A 203 -22.93 -21.15 31.58
CA ASN A 203 -22.11 -21.82 32.58
C ASN A 203 -22.21 -21.15 33.95
N ILE A 204 -22.14 -19.80 34.01
CA ILE A 204 -22.35 -19.00 35.23
C ILE A 204 -23.69 -19.33 35.88
N ALA A 205 -24.78 -19.44 35.09
CA ALA A 205 -26.10 -19.79 35.59
C ALA A 205 -26.15 -21.21 36.20
N ILE A 206 -25.43 -22.17 35.60
CA ILE A 206 -25.28 -23.52 36.13
C ILE A 206 -24.48 -23.52 37.43
N GLN A 207 -23.35 -22.83 37.45
CA GLN A 207 -22.48 -22.72 38.63
C GLN A 207 -23.16 -22.01 39.77
N GLN A 208 -23.98 -20.99 39.52
CA GLN A 208 -24.75 -20.26 40.53
C GLN A 208 -25.73 -21.21 41.22
N LYS A 209 -26.48 -22.01 40.45
CA LYS A 209 -27.42 -23.02 41.02
C LYS A 209 -26.68 -24.08 41.83
N ALA A 210 -25.53 -24.54 41.35
CA ALA A 210 -24.70 -25.51 42.08
C ALA A 210 -24.19 -24.95 43.39
N PHE A 211 -23.73 -23.67 43.42
CA PHE A 211 -23.30 -22.97 44.58
C PHE A 211 -24.43 -22.86 45.65
N GLU A 212 -25.64 -22.43 45.23
CA GLU A 212 -26.80 -22.34 46.11
C GLU A 212 -27.17 -23.69 46.71
N LEU A 213 -27.16 -24.78 45.91
CA LEU A 213 -27.44 -26.14 46.39
C LEU A 213 -26.40 -26.60 47.45
N VAL A 214 -25.12 -26.35 47.21
CA VAL A 214 -24.05 -26.77 48.13
C VAL A 214 -24.06 -25.95 49.42
N GLN A 215 -24.48 -24.69 49.38
CA GLN A 215 -24.70 -23.88 50.57
C GLN A 215 -25.77 -24.53 51.48
N VAL A 216 -26.92 -24.92 50.91
CA VAL A 216 -27.98 -25.63 51.67
C VAL A 216 -27.48 -26.97 52.23
N GLN A 217 -26.71 -27.72 51.43
CA GLN A 217 -26.12 -29.00 51.89
C GLN A 217 -25.11 -28.82 53.04
N LYS A 218 -24.37 -27.71 53.06
CA LYS A 218 -23.47 -27.33 54.17
C LYS A 218 -24.29 -27.06 55.43
N GLU A 219 -25.39 -26.31 55.33
CA GLU A 219 -26.27 -26.02 56.46
C GLU A 219 -26.88 -27.32 57.02
N ALA A 220 -27.16 -28.31 56.20
CA ALA A 220 -27.61 -29.63 56.54
C ALA A 220 -26.48 -30.57 57.06
N GLY A 221 -25.21 -30.10 57.08
CA GLY A 221 -24.07 -30.90 57.53
C GLY A 221 -23.60 -32.01 56.57
N VAL A 222 -24.06 -31.97 55.30
CA VAL A 222 -23.71 -33.00 54.28
C VAL A 222 -22.39 -32.73 53.61
N VAL A 223 -21.99 -31.44 53.44
CA VAL A 223 -20.71 -31.05 52.84
C VAL A 223 -19.95 -30.11 53.75
N ASN A 224 -18.63 -29.98 53.51
CA ASN A 224 -17.73 -29.15 54.30
C ASN A 224 -17.60 -27.73 53.66
N GLU A 225 -17.04 -26.76 54.41
CA GLU A 225 -16.80 -25.39 53.99
C GLU A 225 -15.95 -25.29 52.71
N SER A 226 -14.98 -26.21 52.56
CA SER A 226 -14.07 -26.18 51.42
C SER A 226 -14.81 -26.41 50.09
N ALA A 227 -15.90 -27.18 50.06
CA ALA A 227 -16.73 -27.36 48.87
C ALA A 227 -17.45 -26.04 48.45
N VAL A 228 -17.95 -25.28 49.43
CA VAL A 228 -18.60 -23.99 49.19
C VAL A 228 -17.57 -22.97 48.65
N GLN A 229 -16.40 -22.88 49.28
CA GLN A 229 -15.31 -21.97 48.89
C GLN A 229 -14.82 -22.27 47.45
N GLN A 230 -14.68 -23.56 47.08
CA GLN A 230 -14.23 -23.94 45.75
C GLN A 230 -15.25 -23.54 44.67
N LEU A 231 -16.56 -23.71 44.91
CA LEU A 231 -17.60 -23.26 44.00
C LEU A 231 -17.68 -21.78 43.87
N GLU A 232 -17.62 -21.06 44.98
CA GLU A 232 -17.62 -19.61 44.98
C GLU A 232 -16.43 -19.06 44.18
N ALA A 233 -15.21 -19.60 44.41
CA ALA A 233 -14.03 -19.24 43.64
C ALA A 233 -14.20 -19.49 42.14
N GLN A 234 -14.80 -20.65 41.76
CA GLN A 234 -15.05 -20.99 40.37
C GLN A 234 -16.08 -20.03 39.72
N LEU A 235 -17.17 -19.72 40.44
CA LEU A 235 -18.19 -18.77 39.99
C LEU A 235 -17.60 -17.36 39.78
N LEU A 236 -16.79 -16.89 40.72
CA LEU A 236 -16.13 -15.59 40.63
C LEU A 236 -15.15 -15.55 39.45
N ASN A 237 -14.40 -16.64 39.22
CA ASN A 237 -13.50 -16.74 38.06
C ASN A 237 -14.29 -16.69 36.73
N SER A 238 -15.43 -17.38 36.62
CA SER A 238 -16.25 -17.34 35.40
C SER A 238 -16.86 -15.93 35.16
N ARG A 239 -17.23 -15.21 36.21
CA ARG A 239 -17.68 -13.81 36.11
C ARG A 239 -16.56 -12.86 35.69
N ALA A 240 -15.33 -13.09 36.16
CA ALA A 240 -14.17 -12.33 35.71
C ALA A 240 -13.92 -12.53 34.22
N GLN A 241 -13.97 -13.78 33.72
CA GLN A 241 -13.86 -14.08 32.28
C GLN A 241 -14.95 -13.40 31.44
N GLU A 242 -16.20 -13.32 31.93
CA GLU A 242 -17.29 -12.55 31.29
C GLU A 242 -16.88 -11.08 31.11
N GLY A 243 -16.25 -10.48 32.11
CA GLY A 243 -15.74 -9.09 32.03
C GLY A 243 -14.66 -8.92 30.96
N ASP A 244 -13.73 -9.89 30.87
CA ASP A 244 -12.66 -9.87 29.86
C ASP A 244 -13.23 -9.96 28.43
N VAL A 245 -14.23 -10.81 28.20
CA VAL A 245 -14.90 -10.94 26.89
C VAL A 245 -15.62 -9.66 26.53
N LEU A 246 -16.35 -9.03 27.45
CA LEU A 246 -17.03 -7.74 27.20
C LEU A 246 -16.03 -6.62 26.85
N GLN A 247 -14.86 -6.62 27.49
CA GLN A 247 -13.79 -5.68 27.14
C GLN A 247 -13.28 -5.93 25.70
N GLN A 248 -13.02 -7.17 25.32
CA GLN A 248 -12.58 -7.52 23.97
C GLN A 248 -13.63 -7.13 22.91
N ILE A 249 -14.92 -7.37 23.16
CA ILE A 249 -16.02 -6.93 22.29
C ILE A 249 -15.95 -5.42 22.09
N THR A 250 -15.76 -4.65 23.18
CA THR A 250 -15.67 -3.18 23.09
C THR A 250 -14.52 -2.72 22.22
N VAL A 251 -13.34 -3.34 22.36
CA VAL A 251 -12.15 -3.03 21.55
C VAL A 251 -12.40 -3.28 20.07
N LEU A 252 -12.95 -4.43 19.71
CA LEU A 252 -13.22 -4.77 18.31
C LEU A 252 -14.35 -3.91 17.70
N GLU A 253 -15.39 -3.60 18.46
CA GLU A 253 -16.43 -2.68 17.99
C GLU A 253 -15.84 -1.28 17.71
N ASN A 254 -14.94 -0.79 18.56
CA ASN A 254 -14.27 0.49 18.33
C ASN A 254 -13.35 0.43 17.10
N GLN A 255 -12.67 -0.68 16.85
CA GLN A 255 -11.88 -0.87 15.63
C GLN A 255 -12.76 -0.80 14.37
N ILE A 256 -13.91 -1.46 14.36
CA ILE A 256 -14.85 -1.40 13.22
C ILE A 256 -15.45 0.02 13.09
N ARG A 257 -15.76 0.70 14.19
CA ARG A 257 -16.23 2.10 14.17
C ARG A 257 -15.19 3.04 13.57
N TYR A 258 -13.91 2.80 13.85
CA TYR A 258 -12.81 3.55 13.22
C TYR A 258 -12.85 3.40 11.69
N TYR A 259 -12.95 2.19 11.16
CA TYR A 259 -13.03 1.95 9.71
C TYR A 259 -14.30 2.56 9.09
N LEU A 260 -15.41 2.57 9.83
CA LEU A 260 -16.67 3.22 9.41
C LEU A 260 -16.61 4.75 9.47
N ASN A 261 -15.56 5.33 10.03
CA ASN A 261 -15.47 6.76 10.37
C ASN A 261 -16.70 7.24 11.17
N LYS A 262 -17.11 6.43 12.16
CA LYS A 262 -18.27 6.67 13.03
C LYS A 262 -17.87 6.42 14.49
N PRO A 263 -17.83 7.45 15.37
CA PRO A 263 -17.40 7.26 16.76
C PRO A 263 -18.43 6.51 17.61
N THR A 264 -19.69 6.44 17.18
CA THR A 264 -20.79 5.81 17.93
C THR A 264 -21.66 4.95 17.01
N GLY A 265 -22.43 4.06 17.62
CA GLY A 265 -23.38 3.18 16.92
C GLY A 265 -23.14 1.70 17.22
N LYS A 266 -24.22 0.93 17.21
CA LYS A 266 -24.17 -0.53 17.39
C LYS A 266 -23.68 -1.19 16.08
N ILE A 267 -22.77 -2.14 16.20
CA ILE A 267 -22.35 -2.99 15.08
C ILE A 267 -23.33 -4.17 15.00
N MET A 268 -24.15 -4.16 13.96
CA MET A 268 -25.08 -5.26 13.69
C MET A 268 -24.29 -6.48 13.23
N ARG A 269 -24.59 -7.65 13.79
CA ARG A 269 -23.91 -8.91 13.49
C ARG A 269 -24.84 -10.08 13.66
N ALA A 270 -24.57 -11.16 12.93
CA ALA A 270 -25.34 -12.39 12.99
C ALA A 270 -24.99 -13.20 14.24
N SER A 271 -25.96 -13.93 14.77
CA SER A 271 -25.76 -14.85 15.91
C SER A 271 -25.31 -16.25 15.48
N TYR A 272 -24.76 -16.41 14.28
CA TYR A 272 -24.50 -17.72 13.68
C TYR A 272 -23.03 -18.15 13.81
N PRO A 273 -22.78 -19.45 14.05
CA PRO A 273 -21.42 -19.98 13.90
C PRO A 273 -20.99 -19.90 12.43
N PHE A 274 -19.81 -19.36 12.17
CA PHE A 274 -19.22 -19.33 10.83
C PHE A 274 -18.94 -20.75 10.35
N GLN A 275 -19.74 -21.24 9.41
CA GLN A 275 -19.45 -22.48 8.69
C GLN A 275 -18.74 -22.13 7.37
N CYS A 276 -17.44 -21.83 7.47
CA CYS A 276 -16.60 -21.79 6.29
C CYS A 276 -15.97 -23.18 6.07
N SER A 277 -16.56 -23.93 5.15
CA SER A 277 -16.01 -25.20 4.69
C SER A 277 -15.25 -24.96 3.38
N LEU A 278 -13.95 -24.69 3.48
CA LEU A 278 -13.07 -24.60 2.33
C LEU A 278 -12.40 -25.97 2.12
N ASP A 279 -12.50 -26.47 0.89
CA ASP A 279 -11.67 -27.62 0.49
C ASP A 279 -10.24 -27.15 0.27
N THR A 280 -9.37 -27.43 1.25
CA THR A 280 -7.96 -27.03 1.20
C THR A 280 -7.17 -27.70 0.08
N ALA A 281 -7.65 -28.81 -0.48
CA ALA A 281 -7.02 -29.48 -1.60
C ALA A 281 -7.05 -28.61 -2.88
N MET A 282 -8.08 -27.78 -3.06
CA MET A 282 -8.18 -26.85 -4.19
C MET A 282 -7.10 -25.78 -4.18
N PHE A 283 -6.56 -25.45 -2.99
CA PHE A 283 -5.55 -24.41 -2.78
C PHE A 283 -4.14 -25.00 -2.59
N ALA A 284 -3.94 -26.30 -2.79
CA ALA A 284 -2.68 -26.97 -2.47
C ALA A 284 -1.48 -26.49 -3.32
N ASN A 285 -1.73 -25.95 -4.52
CA ASN A 285 -0.70 -25.46 -5.41
C ASN A 285 -1.02 -24.05 -5.90
N ILE A 286 -0.07 -23.13 -5.74
CA ILE A 286 -0.16 -21.77 -6.30
C ILE A 286 0.90 -21.61 -7.40
N GLN A 287 0.52 -20.99 -8.51
CA GLN A 287 1.46 -20.64 -9.58
C GLN A 287 2.04 -19.26 -9.36
N ILE A 288 3.27 -19.01 -9.81
CA ILE A 288 3.93 -17.69 -9.71
C ILE A 288 3.09 -16.61 -10.40
N ASP A 289 2.49 -16.92 -11.55
CA ASP A 289 1.64 -16.00 -12.28
C ASP A 289 0.41 -15.55 -11.46
N GLN A 290 -0.09 -16.39 -10.55
CA GLN A 290 -1.16 -16.02 -9.62
C GLN A 290 -0.65 -15.08 -8.54
N LEU A 291 0.56 -15.33 -8.01
CA LEU A 291 1.21 -14.43 -7.05
C LEU A 291 1.51 -13.05 -7.69
N GLU A 292 1.97 -13.01 -8.94
CA GLU A 292 2.22 -11.74 -9.64
C GLU A 292 0.96 -10.90 -9.90
N ARG A 293 -0.24 -11.52 -9.85
CA ARG A 293 -1.52 -10.79 -9.92
C ARG A 293 -1.88 -10.07 -8.62
N ARG A 294 -1.26 -10.45 -7.50
CA ARG A 294 -1.47 -9.75 -6.22
C ARG A 294 -1.10 -8.27 -6.37
N PRO A 295 -1.97 -7.36 -5.89
CA PRO A 295 -1.74 -5.92 -6.08
C PRO A 295 -0.46 -5.41 -5.42
N ASP A 296 -0.05 -5.94 -4.26
CA ASP A 296 1.19 -5.58 -3.55
C ASP A 296 2.44 -6.03 -4.33
N ILE A 297 2.44 -7.22 -4.88
CA ILE A 297 3.55 -7.75 -5.71
C ILE A 297 3.62 -6.96 -7.03
N ARG A 298 2.46 -6.69 -7.65
CA ARG A 298 2.37 -5.84 -8.84
C ARG A 298 2.88 -4.43 -8.58
N GLN A 299 2.55 -3.85 -7.42
CA GLN A 299 3.07 -2.56 -6.98
C GLN A 299 4.61 -2.58 -6.87
N ALA A 300 5.17 -3.62 -6.25
CA ALA A 300 6.62 -3.78 -6.12
C ALA A 300 7.30 -3.92 -7.50
N LYS A 301 6.74 -4.70 -8.43
CA LYS A 301 7.21 -4.86 -9.81
C LYS A 301 7.20 -3.54 -10.60
N LEU A 302 6.12 -2.77 -10.46
CA LEU A 302 6.00 -1.45 -11.11
C LEU A 302 6.98 -0.44 -10.53
N ASN A 303 7.21 -0.46 -9.21
CA ASN A 303 8.22 0.38 -8.55
C ASN A 303 9.65 0.01 -8.99
N LEU A 304 9.96 -1.27 -9.16
CA LEU A 304 11.22 -1.73 -9.73
C LEU A 304 11.41 -1.18 -11.14
N SER A 305 10.40 -1.31 -12.00
CA SER A 305 10.42 -0.80 -13.36
C SER A 305 10.57 0.73 -13.41
N ALA A 306 9.92 1.45 -12.50
CA ALA A 306 10.05 2.91 -12.37
C ALA A 306 11.47 3.33 -11.94
N ALA A 307 12.08 2.58 -11.02
CA ALA A 307 13.44 2.83 -10.57
C ALA A 307 14.45 2.57 -11.70
N PHE A 308 14.24 1.54 -12.54
CA PHE A 308 15.04 1.29 -13.73
C PHE A 308 15.00 2.47 -14.70
N GLU A 309 13.82 2.97 -15.05
CA GLU A 309 13.68 4.13 -15.93
C GLU A 309 14.29 5.41 -15.33
N SER A 310 14.26 5.56 -13.99
CA SER A 310 14.91 6.67 -13.29
C SER A 310 16.43 6.57 -13.36
N LYS A 311 17.00 5.37 -13.18
CA LYS A 311 18.44 5.09 -13.36
C LYS A 311 18.90 5.42 -14.78
N GLU A 312 18.17 4.96 -15.79
CA GLU A 312 18.44 5.27 -17.19
C GLU A 312 18.42 6.77 -17.44
N SER A 313 17.43 7.50 -16.89
CA SER A 313 17.37 8.95 -16.99
C SER A 313 18.56 9.66 -16.33
N ALA A 314 19.02 9.18 -15.16
CA ALA A 314 20.18 9.72 -14.48
C ALA A 314 21.46 9.53 -15.30
N ALA A 315 21.64 8.37 -15.93
CA ALA A 315 22.79 8.10 -16.81
C ALA A 315 22.82 9.05 -18.03
N LEU A 316 21.63 9.38 -18.57
CA LEU A 316 21.50 10.31 -19.70
C LEU A 316 21.80 11.77 -19.32
N ALA A 317 21.84 12.13 -18.04
CA ALA A 317 22.18 13.48 -17.59
C ALA A 317 23.66 13.86 -17.85
N LEU A 318 24.55 12.89 -18.12
CA LEU A 318 25.92 13.16 -18.57
C LEU A 318 26.00 13.63 -20.03
N LYS A 319 24.95 13.40 -20.83
CA LYS A 319 24.93 13.81 -22.24
C LYS A 319 24.62 15.31 -22.36
N PRO A 320 25.14 15.98 -23.40
CA PRO A 320 24.81 17.38 -23.65
C PRO A 320 23.30 17.58 -23.79
N SER A 321 22.77 18.64 -23.18
CA SER A 321 21.37 19.04 -23.39
C SER A 321 21.29 20.15 -24.45
N ILE A 322 20.24 20.10 -25.25
CA ILE A 322 19.94 21.11 -26.26
C ILE A 322 18.74 21.92 -25.78
N VAL A 323 18.93 23.22 -25.62
CA VAL A 323 17.89 24.14 -25.19
C VAL A 323 17.62 25.13 -26.32
N LEU A 324 16.36 25.24 -26.71
CA LEU A 324 15.86 26.25 -27.62
C LEU A 324 15.10 27.31 -26.82
N SER A 325 15.45 28.57 -27.00
CA SER A 325 14.73 29.67 -26.37
C SER A 325 14.41 30.74 -27.41
N GLY A 326 13.30 31.42 -27.22
CA GLY A 326 12.87 32.50 -28.11
C GLY A 326 12.11 33.56 -27.35
N VAL A 327 12.21 34.77 -27.83
CA VAL A 327 11.43 35.94 -27.38
C VAL A 327 10.86 36.62 -28.59
N LEU A 328 9.61 36.99 -28.48
CA LEU A 328 8.91 37.82 -29.48
C LEU A 328 8.12 38.89 -28.71
N GLY A 329 8.34 40.17 -29.05
CA GLY A 329 7.68 41.24 -28.33
C GLY A 329 7.90 42.59 -28.94
N VAL A 330 7.65 43.62 -28.15
CA VAL A 330 7.99 45.03 -28.43
C VAL A 330 9.03 45.49 -27.47
N GLN A 331 10.06 46.17 -27.96
CA GLN A 331 11.20 46.66 -27.21
C GLN A 331 11.49 48.12 -27.53
N GLY A 332 11.82 48.90 -26.52
CA GLY A 332 12.19 50.29 -26.71
C GLY A 332 12.83 50.89 -25.43
N PHE A 333 13.67 51.91 -25.60
CA PHE A 333 14.30 52.59 -24.47
C PHE A 333 13.46 53.72 -23.88
N GLN A 334 12.27 53.99 -24.47
CA GLN A 334 11.23 54.86 -23.89
C GLN A 334 9.86 54.20 -23.98
N PRO A 335 9.00 54.36 -22.97
CA PRO A 335 7.65 53.74 -22.98
C PRO A 335 6.81 54.12 -24.21
N ALA A 336 6.99 55.35 -24.71
CA ALA A 336 6.24 55.84 -25.90
C ALA A 336 6.61 55.07 -27.17
N TYR A 337 7.80 54.54 -27.29
CA TYR A 337 8.29 53.84 -28.49
C TYR A 337 7.79 52.38 -28.55
N LEU A 338 7.38 51.79 -27.43
CA LEU A 338 6.84 50.44 -27.42
C LEU A 338 5.64 50.23 -28.34
N PHE A 339 4.86 51.26 -28.55
CA PHE A 339 3.64 51.19 -29.34
C PHE A 339 3.82 51.62 -30.80
N GLN A 340 5.05 51.93 -31.23
CA GLN A 340 5.37 52.32 -32.62
C GLN A 340 5.58 51.08 -33.49
N LEU A 341 4.50 50.40 -33.85
CA LEU A 341 4.58 49.20 -34.70
C LEU A 341 4.72 49.61 -36.20
N PRO A 342 5.57 48.90 -36.97
CA PRO A 342 6.37 47.71 -36.63
C PRO A 342 7.75 48.04 -36.07
N ALA A 343 8.16 49.31 -35.89
CA ALA A 343 9.50 49.72 -35.52
C ALA A 343 9.98 49.19 -34.17
N SER A 344 9.08 48.97 -33.20
CA SER A 344 9.35 48.42 -31.88
C SER A 344 9.36 46.88 -31.82
N MET A 345 9.00 46.20 -32.92
CA MET A 345 8.99 44.73 -32.90
C MET A 345 10.41 44.17 -32.77
N ALA A 346 10.58 43.34 -31.73
CA ALA A 346 11.84 42.63 -31.46
C ALA A 346 11.58 41.12 -31.38
N TYR A 347 12.48 40.35 -31.95
CA TYR A 347 12.46 38.89 -31.80
C TYR A 347 13.89 38.38 -31.62
N GLN A 348 14.00 37.29 -30.83
CA GLN A 348 15.24 36.62 -30.65
C GLN A 348 14.98 35.10 -30.64
N LEU A 349 15.80 34.34 -31.34
CA LEU A 349 15.80 32.89 -31.32
C LEU A 349 17.23 32.43 -31.00
N LEU A 350 17.37 31.64 -29.93
CA LEU A 350 18.65 31.11 -29.44
C LEU A 350 18.57 29.60 -29.38
N GLY A 351 19.55 28.90 -29.94
CA GLY A 351 19.82 27.50 -29.74
C GLY A 351 21.12 27.34 -28.97
N GLY A 352 21.05 26.65 -27.83
CA GLY A 352 22.22 26.41 -26.99
C GLY A 352 22.47 24.92 -26.74
N ILE A 353 23.72 24.48 -26.75
CA ILE A 353 24.15 23.15 -26.32
C ILE A 353 24.93 23.32 -25.03
N THR A 354 24.46 22.70 -23.95
CA THR A 354 25.13 22.75 -22.65
C THR A 354 25.61 21.34 -22.27
N ALA A 355 26.88 21.18 -21.95
CA ALA A 355 27.46 19.94 -21.49
C ALA A 355 28.04 20.13 -20.06
N PRO A 356 27.77 19.20 -19.13
CA PRO A 356 28.31 19.30 -17.78
C PRO A 356 29.80 18.95 -17.75
N TRP A 357 30.69 19.94 -17.62
CA TRP A 357 32.14 19.71 -17.59
C TRP A 357 32.71 19.71 -16.17
N LEU A 358 32.31 20.66 -15.33
CA LEU A 358 32.84 20.84 -13.98
C LEU A 358 32.00 20.18 -12.86
N ASN A 359 30.70 20.02 -13.05
CA ASN A 359 29.80 19.46 -12.05
C ASN A 359 29.50 17.95 -12.25
N ARG A 360 30.49 17.20 -12.76
CA ARG A 360 30.34 15.76 -13.00
C ARG A 360 30.16 14.95 -11.73
N SER A 361 30.78 15.41 -10.61
CA SER A 361 30.66 14.69 -9.32
C SER A 361 29.23 14.59 -8.83
N ALA A 362 28.41 15.64 -8.94
CA ALA A 362 27.01 15.62 -8.54
C ALA A 362 26.18 14.69 -9.45
N ILE A 363 26.41 14.71 -10.75
CA ILE A 363 25.73 13.83 -11.71
C ILE A 363 26.12 12.38 -11.48
N THR A 364 27.42 12.10 -11.25
CA THR A 364 27.92 10.75 -10.94
C THR A 364 27.32 10.23 -9.63
N ALA A 365 27.22 11.07 -8.61
CA ALA A 365 26.57 10.72 -7.35
C ALA A 365 25.08 10.40 -7.55
N ASP A 366 24.38 11.15 -8.41
CA ASP A 366 22.96 10.86 -8.75
C ASP A 366 22.80 9.52 -9.50
N ILE A 367 23.74 9.19 -10.39
CA ILE A 367 23.76 7.91 -11.10
C ILE A 367 23.97 6.76 -10.10
N ILE A 368 24.96 6.87 -9.21
CA ILE A 368 25.24 5.86 -8.18
C ILE A 368 24.04 5.69 -7.25
N ARG A 369 23.44 6.80 -6.83
CA ARG A 369 22.22 6.78 -5.99
C ARG A 369 21.07 6.07 -6.70
N SER A 370 20.84 6.40 -7.97
CA SER A 370 19.75 5.81 -8.75
C SER A 370 19.97 4.32 -9.03
N ASP A 371 21.22 3.88 -9.24
CA ASP A 371 21.57 2.46 -9.37
C ASP A 371 21.35 1.69 -8.06
N ALA A 372 21.78 2.27 -6.94
CA ALA A 372 21.54 1.68 -5.61
C ALA A 372 20.03 1.57 -5.30
N GLN A 373 19.25 2.60 -5.63
CA GLN A 373 17.79 2.58 -5.48
C GLN A 373 17.14 1.52 -6.36
N TRP A 374 17.58 1.35 -7.60
CA TRP A 374 17.08 0.29 -8.47
C TRP A 374 17.38 -1.10 -7.89
N LYS A 375 18.60 -1.37 -7.44
CA LYS A 375 18.98 -2.63 -6.79
C LYS A 375 18.17 -2.89 -5.51
N ALA A 376 17.93 -1.86 -4.71
CA ALA A 376 17.09 -1.96 -3.51
C ALA A 376 15.63 -2.33 -3.87
N LYS A 377 15.08 -1.77 -4.97
CA LYS A 377 13.73 -2.13 -5.44
C LYS A 377 13.68 -3.53 -6.03
N ASP A 378 14.75 -4.04 -6.64
CA ASP A 378 14.85 -5.42 -7.09
C ASP A 378 14.77 -6.40 -5.91
N LEU A 379 15.56 -6.18 -4.88
CA LEU A 379 15.50 -6.98 -3.65
C LEU A 379 14.13 -6.89 -2.96
N ALA A 380 13.50 -5.70 -2.96
CA ALA A 380 12.17 -5.52 -2.39
C ALA A 380 11.11 -6.32 -3.17
N TYR A 381 11.20 -6.39 -4.50
CA TYR A 381 10.32 -7.21 -5.32
C TYR A 381 10.52 -8.71 -5.06
N GLN A 382 11.77 -9.18 -4.95
CA GLN A 382 12.07 -10.58 -4.59
C GLN A 382 11.51 -10.92 -3.21
N ASN A 383 11.69 -10.05 -2.22
CA ASN A 383 11.13 -10.23 -0.88
C ASN A 383 9.59 -10.30 -0.91
N ALA A 384 8.92 -9.46 -1.71
CA ALA A 384 7.47 -9.48 -1.85
C ALA A 384 6.97 -10.81 -2.43
N LEU A 385 7.68 -11.39 -3.41
CA LEU A 385 7.35 -12.71 -3.98
C LEU A 385 7.50 -13.82 -2.93
N ILE A 386 8.63 -13.83 -2.22
CA ILE A 386 8.90 -14.85 -1.18
C ILE A 386 7.88 -14.75 -0.05
N GLN A 387 7.64 -13.54 0.45
CA GLN A 387 6.65 -13.30 1.48
C GLN A 387 5.24 -13.71 1.04
N GLY A 388 4.86 -13.37 -0.19
CA GLY A 388 3.58 -13.76 -0.75
C GLY A 388 3.38 -15.28 -0.80
N TYR A 389 4.41 -16.02 -1.18
CA TYR A 389 4.39 -17.48 -1.19
C TYR A 389 4.30 -18.07 0.23
N LEU A 390 5.10 -17.56 1.17
CA LEU A 390 5.10 -18.05 2.56
C LEU A 390 3.77 -17.72 3.27
N GLU A 391 3.18 -16.56 3.02
CA GLU A 391 1.85 -16.23 3.51
C GLU A 391 0.81 -17.23 3.01
N TRP A 392 0.80 -17.51 1.71
CA TRP A 392 -0.11 -18.48 1.12
C TRP A 392 0.08 -19.87 1.72
N ASP A 393 1.28 -20.41 1.76
CA ASP A 393 1.61 -21.73 2.31
C ASP A 393 1.13 -21.87 3.76
N THR A 394 1.36 -20.81 4.55
CA THR A 394 0.94 -20.75 5.95
C THR A 394 -0.59 -20.86 6.08
N GLN A 395 -1.37 -20.11 5.26
CA GLN A 395 -2.83 -20.13 5.37
C GLN A 395 -3.40 -21.48 4.96
N VAL A 396 -2.93 -22.05 3.85
CA VAL A 396 -3.44 -23.34 3.34
C VAL A 396 -3.14 -24.48 4.33
N LYS A 397 -1.90 -24.58 4.83
CA LYS A 397 -1.52 -25.61 5.80
C LYS A 397 -2.25 -25.46 7.13
N SER A 398 -2.38 -24.20 7.62
CA SER A 398 -3.11 -23.92 8.87
C SER A 398 -4.58 -24.33 8.77
N LEU A 399 -5.25 -24.03 7.67
CA LEU A 399 -6.63 -24.46 7.45
C LEU A 399 -6.76 -25.99 7.46
N GLY A 400 -5.84 -26.72 6.84
CA GLY A 400 -5.83 -28.18 6.86
C GLY A 400 -5.64 -28.77 8.26
N TYR A 401 -4.75 -28.21 9.08
CA TYR A 401 -4.57 -28.61 10.47
C TYR A 401 -5.78 -28.31 11.33
N LEU A 402 -6.35 -27.10 11.21
CA LEU A 402 -7.52 -26.68 11.97
C LEU A 402 -8.77 -27.50 11.62
N GLN A 403 -8.93 -27.93 10.38
CA GLN A 403 -10.02 -28.83 9.99
C GLN A 403 -9.96 -30.16 10.72
N ARG A 404 -8.76 -30.77 10.81
CA ARG A 404 -8.58 -32.02 11.56
C ARG A 404 -8.80 -31.82 13.07
N GLN A 405 -8.30 -30.72 13.63
CA GLN A 405 -8.51 -30.37 15.03
C GLN A 405 -10.00 -30.16 15.35
N SER A 406 -10.76 -29.49 14.47
CA SER A 406 -12.20 -29.27 14.62
C SER A 406 -12.94 -30.61 14.81
N GLN A 407 -12.65 -31.60 13.95
CA GLN A 407 -13.30 -32.92 14.03
C GLN A 407 -13.02 -33.62 15.36
N LEU A 408 -11.80 -33.54 15.87
CA LEU A 408 -11.42 -34.13 17.16
C LEU A 408 -12.12 -33.41 18.33
N LYS A 409 -12.13 -32.08 18.31
CA LYS A 409 -12.75 -31.24 19.35
C LYS A 409 -14.28 -31.34 19.36
N GLU A 410 -14.92 -31.46 18.19
CA GLU A 410 -16.37 -31.74 18.11
C GLU A 410 -16.74 -33.05 18.84
N ARG A 411 -15.90 -34.08 18.65
CA ARG A 411 -16.08 -35.35 19.35
C ARG A 411 -15.84 -35.23 20.86
N GLU A 412 -14.79 -34.49 21.26
CA GLU A 412 -14.49 -34.21 22.67
C GLU A 412 -15.63 -33.47 23.36
N VAL A 413 -16.22 -32.44 22.73
CA VAL A 413 -17.35 -31.69 23.26
C VAL A 413 -18.59 -32.61 23.47
N LEU A 414 -18.87 -33.49 22.52
CA LEU A 414 -19.94 -34.44 22.68
C LEU A 414 -19.75 -35.38 23.89
N LEU A 415 -18.53 -35.86 24.11
CA LEU A 415 -18.19 -36.75 25.22
C LEU A 415 -18.22 -36.02 26.57
N THR A 416 -17.65 -34.81 26.65
CA THR A 416 -17.60 -34.03 27.90
C THR A 416 -19.00 -33.53 28.31
N LYS A 417 -19.88 -33.14 27.35
CA LYS A 417 -21.29 -32.83 27.63
C LYS A 417 -22.06 -34.05 28.10
N GLY A 418 -21.80 -35.22 27.53
CA GLY A 418 -22.38 -36.47 27.99
C GLY A 418 -21.95 -36.84 29.43
N ALA A 419 -20.67 -36.57 29.75
CA ALA A 419 -20.13 -36.83 31.08
C ALA A 419 -20.79 -35.99 32.18
N ILE A 420 -21.15 -34.71 31.90
CA ILE A 420 -21.91 -33.88 32.86
C ILE A 420 -23.25 -34.55 33.26
N ASN A 421 -24.00 -35.04 32.28
CA ASN A 421 -25.26 -35.70 32.55
C ASN A 421 -25.11 -37.00 33.35
N THR A 422 -24.07 -37.80 33.00
CA THR A 422 -23.78 -39.06 33.69
C THR A 422 -23.37 -38.82 35.14
N VAL A 423 -22.39 -37.92 35.35
CA VAL A 423 -21.89 -37.60 36.68
C VAL A 423 -22.95 -36.89 37.53
N GLY A 424 -23.78 -36.02 36.92
CA GLY A 424 -24.92 -35.39 37.59
C GLY A 424 -25.93 -36.41 38.12
N THR A 425 -26.25 -37.44 37.32
CA THR A 425 -27.13 -38.53 37.77
C THR A 425 -26.49 -39.36 38.90
N LEU A 426 -25.20 -39.70 38.81
CA LEU A 426 -24.48 -40.43 39.83
C LEU A 426 -24.36 -39.62 41.14
N PHE A 427 -24.22 -38.31 41.06
CA PHE A 427 -24.17 -37.41 42.21
C PHE A 427 -25.54 -37.45 42.97
N LEU A 428 -26.65 -37.37 42.26
CA LEU A 428 -27.99 -37.41 42.85
C LEU A 428 -28.28 -38.79 43.56
N THR A 429 -27.61 -39.86 43.13
CA THR A 429 -27.71 -41.20 43.72
C THR A 429 -26.57 -41.46 44.75
N ALA A 430 -25.83 -40.46 45.18
CA ALA A 430 -24.68 -40.54 46.08
C ALA A 430 -23.55 -41.46 45.60
N ASN A 431 -23.45 -41.76 44.31
CA ASN A 431 -22.41 -42.59 43.69
C ASN A 431 -21.29 -41.76 43.02
N ALA A 432 -21.35 -40.43 43.07
CA ALA A 432 -20.27 -39.55 42.64
C ALA A 432 -20.06 -38.44 43.66
N SER A 433 -18.83 -37.99 43.77
CA SER A 433 -18.46 -36.85 44.59
C SER A 433 -18.78 -35.53 43.90
N TYR A 434 -18.97 -34.48 44.69
CA TYR A 434 -19.07 -33.11 44.20
C TYR A 434 -17.89 -32.69 43.30
N LEU A 435 -16.64 -33.12 43.66
CA LEU A 435 -15.45 -32.81 42.88
C LEU A 435 -15.53 -33.38 41.44
N GLU A 436 -16.11 -34.56 41.27
CA GLU A 436 -16.33 -35.16 39.93
C GLU A 436 -17.31 -34.34 39.09
N VAL A 437 -18.38 -33.81 39.68
CA VAL A 437 -19.32 -32.90 38.98
C VAL A 437 -18.59 -31.63 38.56
N LEU A 438 -17.83 -31.02 39.46
CA LEU A 438 -17.08 -29.81 39.16
C LEU A 438 -16.06 -30.01 38.02
N THR A 439 -15.32 -31.13 38.09
CA THR A 439 -14.32 -31.51 37.08
C THR A 439 -14.98 -31.76 35.73
N ALA A 440 -16.13 -32.43 35.68
CA ALA A 440 -16.87 -32.65 34.44
C ALA A 440 -17.39 -31.31 33.81
N GLN A 441 -17.90 -30.40 34.65
CA GLN A 441 -18.37 -29.09 34.22
C GLN A 441 -17.20 -28.23 33.65
N GLN A 442 -16.07 -28.19 34.34
CA GLN A 442 -14.87 -27.48 33.88
C GLN A 442 -14.34 -28.04 32.57
N SER A 443 -14.29 -29.37 32.44
CA SER A 443 -13.83 -30.03 31.21
C SER A 443 -14.74 -29.74 30.03
N ALA A 444 -16.06 -29.74 30.23
CA ALA A 444 -17.01 -29.43 29.19
C ALA A 444 -16.93 -27.96 28.76
N LEU A 445 -16.90 -27.02 29.72
CA LEU A 445 -16.71 -25.60 29.40
C LEU A 445 -15.43 -25.39 28.58
N ARG A 446 -14.31 -25.95 29.03
CA ARG A 446 -13.04 -25.83 28.32
C ARG A 446 -13.09 -26.39 26.91
N SER A 447 -13.69 -27.57 26.72
CA SER A 447 -13.79 -28.19 25.40
C SER A 447 -14.67 -27.38 24.44
N GLU A 448 -15.75 -26.75 24.93
CA GLU A 448 -16.60 -25.85 24.14
C GLU A 448 -15.86 -24.59 23.73
N LEU A 449 -15.15 -23.93 24.65
CA LEU A 449 -14.33 -22.76 24.37
C LEU A 449 -13.18 -23.06 23.40
N ASP A 450 -12.54 -24.22 23.54
CA ASP A 450 -11.49 -24.68 22.60
C ASP A 450 -12.04 -24.91 21.19
N LEU A 451 -13.23 -25.48 21.05
CA LEU A 451 -13.88 -25.67 19.75
C LEU A 451 -14.23 -24.34 19.10
N LEU A 452 -14.76 -23.39 19.89
CA LEU A 452 -15.07 -22.04 19.43
C LEU A 452 -13.78 -21.32 18.96
N GLU A 453 -12.70 -21.44 19.70
CA GLU A 453 -11.40 -20.87 19.34
C GLU A 453 -10.87 -21.45 18.02
N ILE A 454 -11.01 -22.76 17.78
CA ILE A 454 -10.66 -23.38 16.49
C ILE A 454 -11.52 -22.81 15.37
N SER A 455 -12.81 -22.63 15.59
CA SER A 455 -13.72 -22.04 14.60
C SER A 455 -13.33 -20.59 14.27
N ARG A 456 -12.97 -19.80 15.28
CA ARG A 456 -12.44 -18.43 15.13
C ARG A 456 -11.15 -18.41 14.32
N LYS A 457 -10.21 -19.31 14.62
CA LYS A 457 -8.95 -19.44 13.87
C LYS A 457 -9.19 -19.84 12.41
N ARG A 458 -10.09 -20.80 12.16
CA ARG A 458 -10.47 -21.20 10.78
C ARG A 458 -11.01 -20.01 10.00
N TRP A 459 -11.89 -19.21 10.59
CA TRP A 459 -12.37 -17.97 9.96
C TRP A 459 -11.24 -17.01 9.65
N THR A 460 -10.36 -16.71 10.61
CA THR A 460 -9.25 -15.80 10.43
C THR A 460 -8.33 -16.24 9.29
N HIS A 461 -7.96 -17.54 9.24
CA HIS A 461 -7.13 -18.07 8.16
C HIS A 461 -7.83 -18.06 6.80
N ALA A 462 -9.14 -18.29 6.75
CA ALA A 462 -9.91 -18.16 5.51
C ALA A 462 -9.93 -16.72 4.97
N ILE A 463 -10.13 -15.74 5.85
CA ILE A 463 -10.07 -14.32 5.48
C ILE A 463 -8.64 -13.91 5.05
N GLN A 464 -7.60 -14.41 5.75
CA GLN A 464 -6.24 -14.15 5.32
C GLN A 464 -5.91 -14.82 3.97
N LEU A 465 -6.47 -16.00 3.69
CA LEU A 465 -6.32 -16.64 2.37
C LEU A 465 -6.93 -15.77 1.25
N TYR A 466 -8.11 -15.14 1.49
CA TYR A 466 -8.68 -14.15 0.55
C TYR A 466 -7.70 -13.00 0.27
N ARG A 467 -7.09 -12.42 1.30
CA ARG A 467 -6.11 -11.36 1.15
C ARG A 467 -4.89 -11.83 0.34
N VAL A 468 -4.38 -13.00 0.68
CA VAL A 468 -3.17 -13.58 0.04
C VAL A 468 -3.42 -13.92 -1.44
N LEU A 469 -4.63 -14.29 -1.81
CA LEU A 469 -5.02 -14.49 -3.22
C LEU A 469 -5.21 -13.17 -3.99
N GLY A 470 -5.05 -12.02 -3.34
CA GLY A 470 -5.11 -10.70 -3.96
C GLY A 470 -6.49 -10.05 -3.95
N GLY A 471 -7.48 -10.67 -3.30
CA GLY A 471 -8.83 -10.14 -3.22
C GLY A 471 -9.66 -10.31 -4.50
N GLY A 472 -10.92 -9.87 -4.47
CA GLY A 472 -11.84 -9.95 -5.62
C GLY A 472 -11.95 -8.61 -6.33
N TRP A 473 -11.17 -8.45 -7.39
CA TRP A 473 -11.18 -7.30 -8.30
C TRP A 473 -11.80 -7.67 -9.63
#